data_4cdc454e678c05755986c7a7bdd22307
#
_entry.id   4cdc454e678c05755986c7a7bdd22307
#
_cell.length_a   1.000
_cell.length_b   1.000
_cell.length_c   1.000
_cell.angle_alpha   90.00
_cell.angle_beta   90.00
_cell.angle_gamma   90.00
#
_symmetry.space_group_name_H-M   'P 1'
#
loop_
_entity.id
_entity.type
_entity.pdbx_description
1 polymer ?
#
loop_
_entity_poly.entity_id
_entity_poly.type
_entity_poly.pdbx_seq_one_letter_code
_entity_poly.pdbx_strand_id
1 'polypeptide(L)'
;LFNTDRIPMEDLPYLGLLKSVLGYVDTKNYSYSDLSSEIFLNSGSVSFSVTAFPDLKNGGFTGLFAASVRVLYEKLDFGFEILKEILTESILEDEKRLREILNEVRSKSQMRLMSSGHTAAVSRATSYFSDVSYYNEITAGIDYFQSVEQWVREFDSKKGEIIAGLKRVMGA
;
A
#
# COMPACT_ATOMS: atom_id res chain seq x y z
N LEU A 1 11.18 -3.88 7.09
CA LEU A 1 10.71 -2.52 7.36
C LEU A 1 11.57 -1.55 6.56
N PHE A 2 10.92 -0.61 5.87
CA PHE A 2 11.56 0.43 5.07
C PHE A 2 11.11 1.79 5.62
N ASN A 3 12.07 2.69 5.82
CA ASN A 3 11.78 4.05 6.27
C ASN A 3 11.21 4.87 5.09
N THR A 4 10.18 5.67 5.35
CA THR A 4 9.50 6.46 4.34
C THR A 4 9.82 7.95 4.39
N ASP A 5 10.81 8.37 5.17
CA ASP A 5 11.18 9.79 5.36
C ASP A 5 11.64 10.49 4.06
N ARG A 6 12.06 9.70 3.06
CA ARG A 6 12.46 10.22 1.75
C ARG A 6 11.30 10.44 0.80
N ILE A 7 10.11 9.94 1.13
CA ILE A 7 8.92 10.06 0.28
C ILE A 7 8.29 11.43 0.52
N PRO A 8 8.18 12.28 -0.51
CA PRO A 8 7.49 13.56 -0.39
C PRO A 8 6.03 13.39 0.06
N MET A 9 5.50 14.38 0.76
CA MET A 9 4.11 14.35 1.27
C MET A 9 3.09 14.11 0.15
N GLU A 10 3.31 14.69 -1.01
CA GLU A 10 2.48 14.55 -2.22
C GLU A 10 2.46 13.12 -2.79
N ASP A 11 3.49 12.32 -2.51
CA ASP A 11 3.58 10.93 -2.96
C ASP A 11 3.04 9.90 -1.93
N LEU A 12 2.72 10.32 -0.71
CA LEU A 12 2.18 9.42 0.33
C LEU A 12 0.88 8.70 -0.06
N PRO A 13 -0.05 9.28 -0.83
CA PRO A 13 -1.21 8.52 -1.31
C PRO A 13 -0.81 7.34 -2.20
N TYR A 14 0.26 7.47 -3.02
CA TYR A 14 0.77 6.36 -3.83
C TYR A 14 1.40 5.27 -2.98
N LEU A 15 2.02 5.62 -1.84
CA LEU A 15 2.49 4.63 -0.86
C LEU A 15 1.31 3.85 -0.26
N GLY A 16 0.20 4.56 0.03
CA GLY A 16 -1.06 3.95 0.43
C GLY A 16 -1.65 3.00 -0.62
N LEU A 17 -1.46 3.29 -1.92
CA LEU A 17 -1.88 2.43 -3.02
C LEU A 17 -0.91 1.26 -3.21
N LEU A 18 0.40 1.49 -3.12
CA LEU A 18 1.44 0.48 -3.32
C LEU A 18 1.23 -0.77 -2.45
N LYS A 19 0.87 -0.60 -1.17
CA LYS A 19 0.56 -1.73 -0.27
C LYS A 19 -0.59 -2.62 -0.76
N SER A 20 -1.46 -2.08 -1.62
CA SER A 20 -2.61 -2.80 -2.18
C SER A 20 -2.34 -3.36 -3.58
N VAL A 21 -1.28 -2.90 -4.22
CA VAL A 21 -0.84 -3.35 -5.56
C VAL A 21 0.14 -4.52 -5.46
N LEU A 22 1.09 -4.43 -4.51
CA LEU A 22 2.11 -5.46 -4.31
C LEU A 22 1.48 -6.81 -3.95
N GLY A 23 1.90 -7.85 -4.67
CA GLY A 23 1.38 -9.21 -4.55
C GLY A 23 0.09 -9.46 -5.33
N TYR A 24 -0.46 -8.44 -6.02
CA TYR A 24 -1.67 -8.54 -6.83
C TYR A 24 -1.45 -8.18 -8.31
N VAL A 25 -0.23 -7.94 -8.71
CA VAL A 25 0.21 -7.71 -10.09
C VAL A 25 1.18 -8.82 -10.51
N ASP A 26 1.38 -8.96 -11.82
CA ASP A 26 2.41 -9.86 -12.34
C ASP A 26 3.79 -9.40 -11.87
N THR A 27 4.70 -10.37 -11.74
CA THR A 27 6.13 -10.11 -11.56
C THR A 27 6.89 -10.63 -12.78
N LYS A 28 8.18 -10.43 -12.80
CA LYS A 28 9.02 -10.93 -13.89
C LYS A 28 8.94 -12.45 -14.06
N ASN A 29 8.82 -13.20 -12.97
CA ASN A 29 8.86 -14.65 -12.97
C ASN A 29 7.49 -15.33 -12.79
N TYR A 30 6.47 -14.60 -12.33
CA TYR A 30 5.14 -15.13 -12.03
C TYR A 30 4.04 -14.25 -12.60
N SER A 31 3.01 -14.88 -13.19
CA SER A 31 1.72 -14.20 -13.31
C SER A 31 1.13 -13.99 -11.90
N TYR A 32 0.23 -13.01 -11.74
CA TYR A 32 -0.41 -12.77 -10.43
C TYR A 32 -1.17 -14.01 -9.93
N SER A 33 -1.70 -14.83 -10.83
CA SER A 33 -2.40 -16.07 -10.49
C SER A 33 -1.43 -17.11 -9.94
N ASP A 34 -0.28 -17.30 -10.60
CA ASP A 34 0.76 -18.24 -10.17
C ASP A 34 1.39 -17.75 -8.87
N LEU A 35 1.68 -16.44 -8.77
CA LEU A 35 2.18 -15.80 -7.55
C LEU A 35 1.24 -16.04 -6.36
N SER A 36 -0.06 -15.84 -6.56
CA SER A 36 -1.08 -16.09 -5.54
C SER A 36 -1.11 -17.57 -5.11
N SER A 37 -0.99 -18.48 -6.08
CA SER A 37 -0.97 -19.93 -5.83
C SER A 37 0.26 -20.33 -5.05
N GLU A 38 1.45 -19.85 -5.43
CA GLU A 38 2.71 -20.10 -4.72
C GLU A 38 2.68 -19.57 -3.28
N ILE A 39 2.16 -18.35 -3.08
CA ILE A 39 1.97 -17.77 -1.75
C ILE A 39 1.03 -18.66 -0.91
N PHE A 40 -0.09 -19.09 -1.47
CA PHE A 40 -1.08 -19.91 -0.76
C PHE A 40 -0.52 -21.30 -0.37
N LEU A 41 0.24 -21.93 -1.26
CA LEU A 41 0.79 -23.28 -1.02
C LEU A 41 1.98 -23.29 -0.05
N ASN A 42 2.76 -22.22 -0.02
CA ASN A 42 4.04 -22.21 0.70
C ASN A 42 4.09 -21.24 1.89
N SER A 43 3.06 -20.42 2.08
CA SER A 43 3.03 -19.46 3.18
C SER A 43 1.66 -19.37 3.85
N GLY A 44 1.63 -18.85 5.07
CA GLY A 44 0.38 -18.52 5.76
C GLY A 44 -0.17 -17.15 5.34
N SER A 45 0.70 -16.21 4.98
CA SER A 45 0.31 -14.91 4.43
C SER A 45 1.52 -14.11 3.97
N VAL A 46 1.31 -13.28 2.93
CA VAL A 46 2.16 -12.14 2.58
C VAL A 46 1.33 -10.89 2.73
N SER A 47 1.85 -9.84 3.34
CA SER A 47 1.12 -8.60 3.56
C SER A 47 2.03 -7.39 3.55
N PHE A 48 1.48 -6.28 3.07
CA PHE A 48 2.14 -4.97 3.04
C PHE A 48 1.30 -3.97 3.83
N SER A 49 1.98 -3.15 4.63
CA SER A 49 1.31 -2.13 5.44
C SER A 49 2.14 -0.86 5.54
N VAL A 50 1.44 0.25 5.78
CA VAL A 50 2.05 1.55 6.07
C VAL A 50 1.66 1.90 7.50
N THR A 51 2.63 2.32 8.29
CA THR A 51 2.41 2.71 9.68
C THR A 51 3.34 3.86 10.06
N ALA A 52 3.01 4.58 11.11
CA ALA A 52 3.85 5.63 11.67
C ALA A 52 3.90 5.52 13.19
N PHE A 53 5.05 5.83 13.75
CA PHE A 53 5.28 5.84 15.20
C PHE A 53 5.79 7.20 15.65
N PRO A 54 5.28 7.75 16.76
CA PRO A 54 5.79 9.01 17.30
C PRO A 54 7.22 8.82 17.84
N ASP A 55 8.09 9.78 17.57
CA ASP A 55 9.40 9.87 18.21
C ASP A 55 9.26 10.62 19.54
N LEU A 56 9.20 9.87 20.64
CA LEU A 56 9.02 10.43 21.98
C LEU A 56 10.26 11.16 22.50
N LYS A 57 11.43 10.99 21.88
CA LYS A 57 12.70 11.59 22.34
C LYS A 57 12.99 12.90 21.63
N ASN A 58 12.83 12.92 20.31
CA ASN A 58 13.24 14.06 19.49
C ASN A 58 12.05 14.89 18.97
N GLY A 59 10.83 14.41 19.20
CA GLY A 59 9.61 14.94 18.58
C GLY A 59 9.45 14.50 17.12
N GLY A 60 8.27 14.68 16.55
CA GLY A 60 7.96 14.21 15.20
C GLY A 60 7.55 12.74 15.16
N PHE A 61 7.77 12.08 14.04
CA PHE A 61 7.41 10.68 13.85
C PHE A 61 8.33 9.99 12.83
N THR A 62 8.29 8.65 12.81
CA THR A 62 8.92 7.82 11.78
C THR A 62 7.84 7.06 11.03
N GLY A 63 7.74 7.30 9.72
CA GLY A 63 6.89 6.53 8.82
C GLY A 63 7.61 5.27 8.32
N LEU A 64 6.89 4.15 8.26
CA LEU A 64 7.43 2.87 7.85
C LEU A 64 6.52 2.16 6.86
N PHE A 65 7.11 1.64 5.80
CA PHE A 65 6.50 0.62 4.95
C PHE A 65 6.96 -0.75 5.41
N ALA A 66 6.02 -1.63 5.73
CA ALA A 66 6.30 -2.97 6.21
C ALA A 66 5.88 -4.02 5.18
N ALA A 67 6.81 -4.88 4.81
CA ALA A 67 6.57 -6.12 4.08
C ALA A 67 6.72 -7.28 5.07
N SER A 68 5.70 -8.12 5.16
CA SER A 68 5.65 -9.22 6.12
C SER A 68 5.27 -10.50 5.42
N VAL A 69 5.95 -11.58 5.74
CA VAL A 69 5.62 -12.93 5.33
C VAL A 69 5.52 -13.83 6.55
N ARG A 70 4.53 -14.71 6.55
CA ARG A 70 4.36 -15.73 7.59
C ARG A 70 4.55 -17.09 6.94
N VAL A 71 5.61 -17.78 7.32
CA VAL A 71 5.98 -19.10 6.77
C VAL A 71 6.35 -20.08 7.90
N LEU A 72 6.30 -21.36 7.61
CA LEU A 72 6.93 -22.37 8.46
C LEU A 72 8.46 -22.21 8.40
N TYR A 73 9.14 -22.62 9.46
CA TYR A 73 10.60 -22.52 9.55
C TYR A 73 11.33 -23.14 8.35
N GLU A 74 10.83 -24.29 7.89
CA GLU A 74 11.36 -25.00 6.71
C GLU A 74 11.15 -24.27 5.37
N LYS A 75 10.32 -23.23 5.36
CA LYS A 75 9.98 -22.41 4.19
C LYS A 75 10.54 -20.96 4.28
N LEU A 76 11.51 -20.73 5.15
CA LEU A 76 12.08 -19.38 5.32
C LEU A 76 12.72 -18.84 4.04
N ASP A 77 13.46 -19.69 3.32
CA ASP A 77 14.10 -19.31 2.05
C ASP A 77 13.05 -18.86 1.03
N PHE A 78 11.98 -19.65 0.86
CA PHE A 78 10.84 -19.25 0.04
C PHE A 78 10.27 -17.91 0.47
N GLY A 79 10.10 -17.70 1.78
CA GLY A 79 9.56 -16.46 2.32
C GLY A 79 10.38 -15.23 1.93
N PHE A 80 11.69 -15.31 1.98
CA PHE A 80 12.58 -14.22 1.55
C PHE A 80 12.61 -14.05 0.03
N GLU A 81 12.64 -15.14 -0.73
CA GLU A 81 12.64 -15.09 -2.20
C GLU A 81 11.36 -14.46 -2.74
N ILE A 82 10.18 -14.86 -2.22
CA ILE A 82 8.91 -14.32 -2.67
C ILE A 82 8.73 -12.83 -2.29
N LEU A 83 9.19 -12.41 -1.11
CA LEU A 83 9.20 -10.99 -0.75
C LEU A 83 10.13 -10.19 -1.66
N LYS A 84 11.31 -10.72 -1.95
CA LYS A 84 12.25 -10.07 -2.88
C LYS A 84 11.60 -9.95 -4.26
N GLU A 85 11.06 -11.03 -4.80
CA GLU A 85 10.38 -11.02 -6.10
C GLU A 85 9.30 -9.94 -6.17
N ILE A 86 8.40 -9.88 -5.18
CA ILE A 86 7.32 -8.90 -5.16
C ILE A 86 7.86 -7.47 -5.02
N LEU A 87 8.88 -7.25 -4.21
CA LEU A 87 9.41 -5.90 -3.96
C LEU A 87 10.30 -5.37 -5.09
N THR A 88 10.94 -6.25 -5.88
CA THR A 88 11.90 -5.79 -6.89
C THR A 88 11.46 -6.04 -8.33
N GLU A 89 10.56 -6.98 -8.57
CA GLU A 89 10.21 -7.45 -9.92
C GLU A 89 8.72 -7.28 -10.27
N SER A 90 7.93 -6.58 -9.43
CA SER A 90 6.51 -6.30 -9.73
C SER A 90 6.34 -5.41 -10.96
N ILE A 91 5.45 -5.81 -11.87
CA ILE A 91 5.13 -5.09 -13.10
C ILE A 91 3.95 -4.15 -12.83
N LEU A 92 4.24 -2.86 -12.69
CA LEU A 92 3.24 -1.84 -12.35
C LEU A 92 2.52 -1.24 -13.57
N GLU A 93 2.93 -1.61 -14.78
CA GLU A 93 2.46 -1.05 -16.05
C GLU A 93 1.18 -1.70 -16.59
N ASP A 94 0.68 -2.77 -16.00
CA ASP A 94 -0.58 -3.38 -16.43
C ASP A 94 -1.76 -2.49 -16.04
N GLU A 95 -2.18 -1.65 -17.00
CA GLU A 95 -3.27 -0.69 -16.83
C GLU A 95 -4.60 -1.37 -16.49
N LYS A 96 -4.88 -2.53 -17.09
CA LYS A 96 -6.12 -3.27 -16.82
C LYS A 96 -6.14 -3.75 -15.38
N ARG A 97 -5.07 -4.38 -14.97
CA ARG A 97 -4.93 -4.90 -13.61
C ARG A 97 -4.93 -3.79 -12.56
N LEU A 98 -4.25 -2.70 -12.82
CA LEU A 98 -4.23 -1.53 -11.94
C LEU A 98 -5.64 -0.91 -11.79
N ARG A 99 -6.44 -0.84 -12.86
CA ARG A 99 -7.83 -0.39 -12.80
C ARG A 99 -8.70 -1.32 -11.94
N GLU A 100 -8.51 -2.63 -12.06
CA GLU A 100 -9.22 -3.61 -11.22
C GLU A 100 -8.91 -3.43 -9.75
N ILE A 101 -7.61 -3.32 -9.40
CA ILE A 101 -7.14 -3.11 -8.03
C ILE A 101 -7.68 -1.79 -7.47
N LEU A 102 -7.63 -0.69 -8.22
CA LEU A 102 -8.17 0.61 -7.79
C LEU A 102 -9.67 0.54 -7.47
N ASN A 103 -10.46 -0.14 -8.30
CA ASN A 103 -11.89 -0.33 -8.04
C ASN A 103 -12.14 -1.17 -6.78
N GLU A 104 -11.33 -2.19 -6.55
CA GLU A 104 -11.40 -3.01 -5.34
C GLU A 104 -11.03 -2.20 -4.09
N VAL A 105 -9.94 -1.43 -4.15
CA VAL A 105 -9.49 -0.54 -3.06
C VAL A 105 -10.57 0.50 -2.74
N ARG A 106 -11.18 1.13 -3.76
CA ARG A 106 -12.29 2.06 -3.58
C ARG A 106 -13.45 1.39 -2.85
N SER A 107 -13.90 0.23 -3.32
CA SER A 107 -15.04 -0.48 -2.75
C SER A 107 -14.78 -0.91 -1.30
N LYS A 108 -13.60 -1.45 -1.01
CA LYS A 108 -13.18 -1.83 0.35
C LYS A 108 -13.12 -0.62 1.29
N SER A 109 -12.56 0.50 0.80
CA SER A 109 -12.46 1.73 1.60
C SER A 109 -13.85 2.33 1.88
N GLN A 110 -14.73 2.35 0.89
CA GLN A 110 -16.10 2.81 1.06
C GLN A 110 -16.86 1.95 2.09
N MET A 111 -16.78 0.63 1.99
CA MET A 111 -17.41 -0.27 2.99
C MET A 111 -16.87 -0.03 4.39
N ARG A 112 -15.56 0.18 4.54
CA ARG A 112 -14.94 0.50 5.83
C ARG A 112 -15.46 1.82 6.40
N LEU A 113 -15.56 2.86 5.58
CA LEU A 113 -16.10 4.16 6.00
C LEU A 113 -17.58 4.05 6.42
N MET A 114 -18.37 3.26 5.71
CA MET A 114 -19.79 3.02 6.07
C MET A 114 -19.96 2.22 7.36
N SER A 115 -19.14 1.17 7.55
CA SER A 115 -19.24 0.29 8.72
C SER A 115 -18.62 0.88 9.99
N SER A 116 -17.64 1.77 9.86
CA SER A 116 -16.83 2.31 10.96
C SER A 116 -16.67 3.83 10.87
N GLY A 117 -17.73 4.54 10.48
CA GLY A 117 -17.71 5.99 10.27
C GLY A 117 -17.27 6.79 11.50
N HIS A 118 -17.62 6.34 12.70
CA HIS A 118 -17.17 6.98 13.96
C HIS A 118 -15.64 6.91 14.11
N THR A 119 -15.01 5.78 13.77
CA THR A 119 -13.55 5.64 13.79
C THR A 119 -12.90 6.55 12.76
N ALA A 120 -13.46 6.62 11.55
CA ALA A 120 -12.98 7.50 10.50
C ALA A 120 -13.08 8.99 10.92
N ALA A 121 -14.18 9.39 11.57
CA ALA A 121 -14.35 10.73 12.08
C ALA A 121 -13.33 11.10 13.17
N VAL A 122 -13.05 10.17 14.11
CA VAL A 122 -12.02 10.35 15.13
C VAL A 122 -10.64 10.47 14.51
N SER A 123 -10.28 9.57 13.57
CA SER A 123 -9.00 9.63 12.84
C SER A 123 -8.83 10.96 12.12
N ARG A 124 -9.88 11.42 11.43
CA ARG A 124 -9.90 12.73 10.76
C ARG A 124 -9.70 13.87 11.75
N ALA A 125 -10.43 13.87 12.86
CA ALA A 125 -10.30 14.92 13.87
C ALA A 125 -8.88 14.97 14.47
N THR A 126 -8.27 13.81 14.76
CA THR A 126 -6.92 13.74 15.33
C THR A 126 -5.82 14.12 14.34
N SER A 127 -6.07 14.03 13.03
CA SER A 127 -5.09 14.43 12.01
C SER A 127 -4.77 15.93 12.00
N TYR A 128 -5.61 16.75 12.61
CA TYR A 128 -5.37 18.21 12.73
C TYR A 128 -4.34 18.58 13.81
N PHE A 129 -3.97 17.67 14.71
CA PHE A 129 -3.04 17.95 15.82
C PHE A 129 -2.00 16.86 16.08
N SER A 130 -1.92 15.84 15.22
CA SER A 130 -0.95 14.76 15.33
C SER A 130 -0.39 14.41 13.95
N ASP A 131 0.92 14.57 13.79
CA ASP A 131 1.62 14.24 12.54
C ASP A 131 1.46 12.75 12.18
N VAL A 132 1.49 11.85 13.16
CA VAL A 132 1.21 10.43 12.97
C VAL A 132 -0.19 10.20 12.43
N SER A 133 -1.19 10.89 13.00
CA SER A 133 -2.57 10.77 12.54
C SER A 133 -2.76 11.38 11.16
N TYR A 134 -2.06 12.47 10.85
CA TYR A 134 -2.06 13.08 9.53
C TYR A 134 -1.43 12.15 8.48
N TYR A 135 -0.29 11.55 8.78
CA TYR A 135 0.33 10.55 7.92
C TYR A 135 -0.61 9.37 7.63
N ASN A 136 -1.29 8.85 8.67
CA ASN A 136 -2.26 7.78 8.51
C ASN A 136 -3.49 8.20 7.70
N GLU A 137 -3.92 9.46 7.83
CA GLU A 137 -5.04 10.03 7.08
C GLU A 137 -4.75 10.05 5.57
N ILE A 138 -3.54 10.48 5.19
CA ILE A 138 -3.12 10.54 3.77
C ILE A 138 -2.87 9.15 3.18
N THR A 139 -2.44 8.17 3.98
CA THR A 139 -2.06 6.84 3.47
C THR A 139 -3.17 5.79 3.60
N ALA A 140 -4.22 6.07 4.37
CA ALA A 140 -5.28 5.10 4.64
C ALA A 140 -6.63 5.70 5.07
N GLY A 141 -6.73 7.00 5.34
CA GLY A 141 -7.92 7.66 5.85
C GLY A 141 -8.88 8.17 4.77
N ILE A 142 -9.62 9.24 5.09
CA ILE A 142 -10.59 9.87 4.19
C ILE A 142 -9.88 10.57 3.02
N ASP A 143 -8.76 11.26 3.26
CA ASP A 143 -7.99 11.93 2.20
C ASP A 143 -7.43 10.89 1.21
N TYR A 144 -6.96 9.75 1.72
CA TYR A 144 -6.57 8.64 0.86
C TYR A 144 -7.74 8.13 0.01
N PHE A 145 -8.92 7.94 0.61
CA PHE A 145 -10.11 7.51 -0.10
C PHE A 145 -10.50 8.49 -1.21
N GLN A 146 -10.45 9.80 -0.95
CA GLN A 146 -10.73 10.83 -1.96
C GLN A 146 -9.74 10.75 -3.13
N SER A 147 -8.45 10.52 -2.86
CA SER A 147 -7.43 10.31 -3.90
C SER A 147 -7.76 9.08 -4.75
N VAL A 148 -8.13 7.97 -4.12
CA VAL A 148 -8.53 6.73 -4.83
C VAL A 148 -9.79 6.96 -5.66
N GLU A 149 -10.81 7.66 -5.15
CA GLU A 149 -12.02 8.00 -5.92
C GLU A 149 -11.68 8.84 -7.15
N GLN A 150 -10.82 9.83 -6.99
CA GLN A 150 -10.37 10.65 -8.10
C GLN A 150 -9.63 9.81 -9.15
N TRP A 151 -8.69 8.95 -8.73
CA TRP A 151 -7.94 8.07 -9.64
C TRP A 151 -8.86 7.10 -10.40
N VAL A 152 -9.87 6.54 -9.76
CA VAL A 152 -10.85 5.68 -10.43
C VAL A 152 -11.66 6.46 -11.46
N ARG A 153 -12.16 7.65 -11.10
CA ARG A 153 -12.99 8.49 -11.98
C ARG A 153 -12.21 8.99 -13.20
N GLU A 154 -10.95 9.38 -12.98
CA GLU A 154 -10.09 10.00 -13.99
C GLU A 154 -9.02 9.04 -14.54
N PHE A 155 -9.23 7.73 -14.40
CA PHE A 155 -8.21 6.72 -14.67
C PHE A 155 -7.56 6.87 -16.05
N ASP A 156 -8.38 7.01 -17.10
CA ASP A 156 -7.89 7.04 -18.48
C ASP A 156 -6.95 8.22 -18.76
N SER A 157 -7.15 9.34 -18.07
CA SER A 157 -6.27 10.51 -18.17
C SER A 157 -5.09 10.48 -17.19
N LYS A 158 -5.23 9.80 -16.04
CA LYS A 158 -4.24 9.81 -14.94
C LYS A 158 -3.42 8.53 -14.79
N LYS A 159 -3.70 7.49 -15.57
CA LYS A 159 -3.00 6.19 -15.46
C LYS A 159 -1.47 6.32 -15.50
N GLY A 160 -0.94 7.16 -16.38
CA GLY A 160 0.51 7.42 -16.46
C GLY A 160 1.07 8.09 -15.21
N GLU A 161 0.34 9.04 -14.61
CA GLU A 161 0.70 9.70 -13.36
C GLU A 161 0.67 8.70 -12.19
N ILE A 162 -0.36 7.84 -12.12
CA ILE A 162 -0.50 6.82 -11.07
C ILE A 162 0.66 5.83 -11.15
N ILE A 163 0.98 5.30 -12.34
CA ILE A 163 2.10 4.38 -12.54
C ILE A 163 3.42 5.05 -12.16
N ALA A 164 3.63 6.30 -12.60
CA ALA A 164 4.84 7.05 -12.24
C ALA A 164 4.95 7.28 -10.72
N GLY A 165 3.84 7.62 -10.05
CA GLY A 165 3.79 7.76 -8.59
C GLY A 165 4.14 6.46 -7.86
N LEU A 166 3.55 5.33 -8.27
CA LEU A 166 3.89 4.02 -7.72
C LEU A 166 5.36 3.67 -7.89
N LYS A 167 5.94 3.95 -9.06
CA LYS A 167 7.38 3.72 -9.31
C LYS A 167 8.27 4.61 -8.44
N ARG A 168 7.92 5.88 -8.25
CA ARG A 168 8.68 6.78 -7.37
C ARG A 168 8.73 6.27 -5.94
N VAL A 169 7.57 5.89 -5.37
CA VAL A 169 7.51 5.40 -3.99
C VAL A 169 8.12 3.99 -3.82
N MET A 170 8.14 3.18 -4.88
CA MET A 170 8.79 1.87 -4.88
C MET A 170 10.32 1.98 -4.96
N GLY A 171 10.84 3.05 -5.57
CA GLY A 171 12.28 3.29 -5.71
C GLY A 171 12.90 4.14 -4.59
N ALA A 172 12.11 4.66 -3.66
CA ALA A 172 12.57 5.52 -2.56
C ALA A 172 13.02 4.71 -1.34
#